data_8f56d4f6bc97f4de0e24c92250649994
#
_entry.id   8f56d4f6bc97f4de0e24c92250649994
#
_cell.length_a   1.000
_cell.length_b   1.000
_cell.length_c   1.000
_cell.angle_alpha   90.00
_cell.angle_beta   90.00
_cell.angle_gamma   90.00
#
_symmetry.space_group_name_H-M   'P 1'
#
loop_
_entity.id
_entity.type
_entity.pdbx_description
1 polymer ?
#
loop_
_entity_poly.entity_id
_entity_poly.type
_entity_poly.pdbx_seq_one_letter_code
_entity_poly.pdbx_strand_id
1 'polypeptide(L)'
;MIMMGKVVVSIIWAFWMMAMSTAEGQDPMKEKLGVGAPKSEYNPTYSSTFERVKKRGHVICGTNDEFPGFSQEIWNNEDGDRWEGFDVDICRAVAAAMFGDADAIEFTIVNGKTRFEFLIDGSIDILSAATTYTYTRNVAKKLEFMPTTFYDGQGFIVRKTLGVSS
;
A
#
# COMPACT_ATOMS: atom_id res chain seq x y z
N MET A 1 -27.54 36.72 46.27
CA MET A 1 -26.79 36.48 45.02
C MET A 1 -26.04 35.19 45.18
N ILE A 2 -26.59 34.10 44.69
CA ILE A 2 -26.19 32.74 45.04
C ILE A 2 -25.24 32.25 43.90
N MET A 3 -23.96 32.04 44.26
CA MET A 3 -23.00 31.32 43.41
C MET A 3 -23.18 29.80 43.62
N MET A 4 -23.98 29.20 42.77
CA MET A 4 -24.02 27.75 42.60
C MET A 4 -24.04 27.42 41.10
N GLY A 5 -22.91 27.03 40.52
CA GLY A 5 -22.89 26.69 39.11
C GLY A 5 -21.62 26.08 38.53
N LYS A 6 -20.54 25.91 39.27
CA LYS A 6 -19.27 25.35 38.69
C LYS A 6 -18.83 23.98 39.16
N VAL A 7 -19.44 23.40 40.19
CA VAL A 7 -18.99 22.13 40.73
C VAL A 7 -19.73 20.94 40.11
N VAL A 8 -20.98 21.11 39.68
CA VAL A 8 -21.82 20.02 39.18
C VAL A 8 -21.44 19.62 37.72
N VAL A 9 -20.96 20.56 36.93
CA VAL A 9 -20.57 20.30 35.53
C VAL A 9 -19.28 19.48 35.45
N SER A 10 -18.36 19.65 36.40
CA SER A 10 -17.07 18.93 36.41
C SER A 10 -17.22 17.43 36.77
N ILE A 11 -18.20 17.10 37.56
CA ILE A 11 -18.44 15.69 37.97
C ILE A 11 -19.13 14.89 36.87
N ILE A 12 -20.02 15.53 36.12
CA ILE A 12 -20.70 14.88 34.99
C ILE A 12 -19.73 14.60 33.82
N TRP A 13 -18.77 15.49 33.56
CA TRP A 13 -17.73 15.27 32.57
C TRP A 13 -16.76 14.15 32.94
N ALA A 14 -16.40 14.05 34.21
CA ALA A 14 -15.53 12.98 34.69
C ALA A 14 -16.22 11.60 34.62
N PHE A 15 -17.52 11.53 34.88
CA PHE A 15 -18.29 10.29 34.77
C PHE A 15 -18.53 9.87 33.31
N TRP A 16 -18.66 10.82 32.40
CA TRP A 16 -18.79 10.53 30.95
C TRP A 16 -17.47 10.07 30.33
N MET A 17 -16.34 10.61 30.75
CA MET A 17 -15.02 10.16 30.32
C MET A 17 -14.64 8.76 30.86
N MET A 18 -15.13 8.40 32.03
CA MET A 18 -14.87 7.07 32.62
C MET A 18 -15.76 5.98 31.99
N ALA A 19 -16.92 6.34 31.45
CA ALA A 19 -17.83 5.41 30.77
C ALA A 19 -17.42 5.10 29.31
N MET A 20 -16.53 5.89 28.70
CA MET A 20 -16.01 5.63 27.34
C MET A 20 -14.76 4.75 27.32
N SER A 21 -14.17 4.44 28.48
CA SER A 21 -12.92 3.66 28.55
C SER A 21 -13.10 2.13 28.66
N THR A 22 -14.33 1.60 28.59
CA THR A 22 -14.56 0.15 28.76
C THR A 22 -15.47 -0.47 27.71
N ALA A 23 -15.60 0.15 26.54
CA ALA A 23 -16.25 -0.49 25.41
C ALA A 23 -15.20 -0.89 24.36
N GLU A 24 -14.23 -1.73 24.73
CA GLU A 24 -13.65 -2.67 23.78
C GLU A 24 -14.75 -3.66 23.42
N GLY A 25 -15.52 -3.30 22.41
CA GLY A 25 -16.57 -4.13 21.87
C GLY A 25 -15.97 -5.41 21.32
N GLN A 26 -16.09 -6.48 22.12
CA GLN A 26 -15.97 -7.84 21.62
C GLN A 26 -17.03 -8.00 20.53
N ASP A 27 -16.58 -8.05 19.31
CA ASP A 27 -17.43 -8.34 18.14
C ASP A 27 -17.87 -9.81 18.23
N PRO A 28 -19.15 -10.11 18.54
CA PRO A 28 -19.60 -11.48 18.73
C PRO A 28 -19.52 -12.33 17.46
N MET A 29 -19.24 -11.73 16.31
CA MET A 29 -19.01 -12.45 15.05
C MET A 29 -17.60 -13.00 14.94
N LYS A 30 -16.61 -12.41 15.62
CA LYS A 30 -15.23 -12.91 15.63
C LYS A 30 -15.07 -14.22 16.40
N GLU A 31 -15.86 -14.43 17.45
CA GLU A 31 -15.82 -15.63 18.25
C GLU A 31 -16.43 -16.85 17.55
N LYS A 32 -17.44 -16.64 16.68
CA LYS A 32 -18.14 -17.71 15.98
C LYS A 32 -17.41 -18.31 14.78
N LEU A 33 -16.45 -17.61 14.20
CA LEU A 33 -15.75 -18.06 12.98
C LEU A 33 -14.42 -18.74 13.25
N GLY A 34 -13.90 -18.73 14.48
CA GLY A 34 -12.63 -19.40 14.81
C GLY A 34 -11.43 -18.89 13.99
N VAL A 35 -11.62 -17.81 13.25
CA VAL A 35 -10.58 -17.17 12.46
C VAL A 35 -9.89 -16.16 13.36
N GLY A 36 -9.02 -16.66 14.22
CA GLY A 36 -7.96 -15.81 14.75
C GLY A 36 -7.23 -15.23 13.54
N ALA A 37 -7.19 -13.90 13.42
CA ALA A 37 -6.28 -13.27 12.46
C ALA A 37 -4.91 -13.96 12.65
N PRO A 38 -4.25 -14.44 11.58
CA PRO A 38 -2.96 -15.05 11.72
C PRO A 38 -2.11 -14.06 12.50
N LYS A 39 -1.61 -14.49 13.66
CA LYS A 39 -0.64 -13.68 14.40
C LYS A 39 0.49 -13.50 13.41
N SER A 40 0.62 -12.32 12.87
CA SER A 40 1.76 -11.95 12.06
C SER A 40 2.99 -12.23 12.90
N GLU A 41 3.65 -13.34 12.58
CA GLU A 41 4.91 -13.68 13.25
C GLU A 41 5.86 -12.56 12.86
N TYR A 42 6.21 -11.75 13.84
CA TYR A 42 7.06 -10.58 13.65
C TYR A 42 8.35 -11.01 12.96
N ASN A 43 8.46 -10.73 11.67
CA ASN A 43 9.68 -10.97 10.92
C ASN A 43 10.57 -9.72 11.05
N PRO A 44 11.72 -9.83 11.73
CA PRO A 44 12.62 -8.69 11.93
C PRO A 44 13.11 -8.05 10.63
N THR A 45 13.02 -8.75 9.50
CA THR A 45 13.35 -8.21 8.18
C THR A 45 12.36 -7.11 7.73
N TYR A 46 11.07 -7.23 8.08
CA TYR A 46 10.07 -6.19 7.78
C TYR A 46 10.30 -4.91 8.60
N SER A 47 10.63 -5.06 9.87
CA SER A 47 10.97 -3.94 10.75
C SER A 47 12.12 -3.12 10.18
N SER A 48 13.14 -3.77 9.61
CA SER A 48 14.31 -3.09 9.06
C SER A 48 14.01 -2.24 7.82
N THR A 49 13.12 -2.69 6.92
CA THR A 49 12.74 -1.93 5.72
C THR A 49 11.91 -0.70 6.09
N PHE A 50 10.91 -0.85 6.95
CA PHE A 50 10.09 0.27 7.41
C PHE A 50 10.93 1.36 8.09
N GLU A 51 11.81 0.98 9.01
CA GLU A 51 12.69 1.92 9.71
C GLU A 51 13.68 2.60 8.74
N ARG A 52 14.18 1.88 7.74
CA ARG A 52 15.05 2.44 6.69
C ARG A 52 14.32 3.50 5.87
N VAL A 53 13.11 3.19 5.41
CA VAL A 53 12.25 4.12 4.64
C VAL A 53 11.91 5.35 5.47
N LYS A 54 11.49 5.15 6.73
CA LYS A 54 11.17 6.23 7.65
C LYS A 54 12.37 7.16 7.91
N LYS A 55 13.55 6.58 8.11
CA LYS A 55 14.79 7.37 8.32
C LYS A 55 15.19 8.14 7.06
N ARG A 56 14.97 7.58 5.87
CA ARG A 56 15.26 8.23 4.60
C ARG A 56 14.29 9.38 4.30
N GLY A 57 13.03 9.27 4.73
CA GLY A 57 12.00 10.29 4.55
C GLY A 57 11.22 10.19 3.24
N HIS A 58 11.46 9.18 2.44
CA HIS A 58 10.72 8.90 1.20
C HIS A 58 10.72 7.41 0.87
N VAL A 59 9.78 6.99 0.03
CA VAL A 59 9.64 5.62 -0.50
C VAL A 59 10.36 5.53 -1.84
N ILE A 60 11.07 4.43 -2.12
CA ILE A 60 11.55 4.09 -3.46
C ILE A 60 10.63 3.04 -4.05
N CYS A 61 9.91 3.41 -5.11
CA CYS A 61 8.95 2.54 -5.81
C CYS A 61 9.51 2.08 -7.15
N GLY A 62 9.55 0.77 -7.35
CA GLY A 62 9.82 0.17 -8.65
C GLY A 62 8.56 0.13 -9.51
N THR A 63 8.62 0.70 -10.72
CA THR A 63 7.51 0.69 -11.67
C THR A 63 8.02 0.57 -13.12
N ASN A 64 7.14 0.28 -14.06
CA ASN A 64 7.47 0.30 -15.48
C ASN A 64 7.40 1.75 -16.01
N ASP A 65 8.04 2.02 -17.11
CA ASP A 65 8.09 3.34 -17.77
C ASP A 65 7.26 3.42 -19.06
N GLU A 66 6.84 2.28 -19.60
CA GLU A 66 6.18 2.18 -20.91
C GLU A 66 4.87 1.36 -20.84
N PHE A 67 4.05 1.57 -19.80
CA PHE A 67 2.77 0.86 -19.68
C PHE A 67 1.61 1.85 -19.50
N PRO A 68 1.10 2.41 -20.61
CA PRO A 68 0.08 3.46 -20.59
C PRO A 68 -1.14 3.10 -19.75
N GLY A 69 -1.57 4.04 -18.90
CA GLY A 69 -2.65 3.86 -17.94
C GLY A 69 -2.27 3.19 -16.62
N PHE A 70 -1.17 2.45 -16.57
CA PHE A 70 -0.63 1.84 -15.35
C PHE A 70 0.60 2.58 -14.83
N SER A 71 1.61 2.73 -15.66
CA SER A 71 2.80 3.50 -15.33
C SER A 71 3.47 4.01 -16.57
N GLN A 72 3.64 5.30 -16.62
CA GLN A 72 4.28 5.99 -17.74
C GLN A 72 5.07 7.17 -17.21
N GLU A 73 6.32 7.29 -17.65
CA GLU A 73 7.11 8.49 -17.45
C GLU A 73 6.81 9.46 -18.60
N ILE A 74 6.40 10.67 -18.25
CA ILE A 74 6.13 11.73 -19.22
C ILE A 74 7.24 12.75 -19.11
N TRP A 75 8.05 12.79 -20.16
CA TRP A 75 9.08 13.81 -20.30
C TRP A 75 8.45 15.15 -20.68
N ASN A 76 8.48 16.09 -19.77
CA ASN A 76 8.08 17.45 -20.04
C ASN A 76 9.27 18.38 -19.77
N ASN A 77 9.75 19.05 -20.81
CA ASN A 77 10.91 19.94 -20.72
C ASN A 77 10.69 21.17 -19.82
N GLU A 78 9.43 21.48 -19.46
CA GLU A 78 9.09 22.66 -18.68
C GLU A 78 8.93 22.35 -17.17
N ASP A 79 8.41 21.15 -16.82
CA ASP A 79 8.06 20.81 -15.45
C ASP A 79 8.91 19.65 -14.85
N GLY A 80 9.87 19.12 -15.64
CA GLY A 80 10.64 17.93 -15.26
C GLY A 80 9.89 16.61 -15.51
N ASP A 81 10.48 15.52 -15.03
CA ASP A 81 9.93 14.17 -15.24
C ASP A 81 8.68 13.97 -14.40
N ARG A 82 7.59 13.64 -15.07
CA ARG A 82 6.31 13.37 -14.46
C ARG A 82 5.91 11.92 -14.62
N TRP A 83 5.58 11.27 -13.52
CA TRP A 83 5.04 9.92 -13.49
C TRP A 83 3.52 9.94 -13.38
N GLU A 84 2.83 9.11 -14.17
CA GLU A 84 1.39 8.96 -14.07
C GLU A 84 0.93 7.51 -14.32
N GLY A 85 -0.27 7.17 -13.82
CA GLY A 85 -0.95 5.91 -14.00
C GLY A 85 -1.28 5.20 -12.70
N PHE A 86 -2.07 4.13 -12.80
CA PHE A 86 -2.64 3.41 -11.67
C PHE A 86 -1.57 2.84 -10.71
N ASP A 87 -0.50 2.23 -11.23
CA ASP A 87 0.60 1.70 -10.41
C ASP A 87 1.36 2.83 -9.70
N VAL A 88 1.51 3.99 -10.37
CA VAL A 88 2.11 5.21 -9.81
C VAL A 88 1.28 5.76 -8.64
N ASP A 89 -0.05 5.80 -8.81
CA ASP A 89 -0.96 6.30 -7.79
C ASP A 89 -0.97 5.41 -6.54
N ILE A 90 -0.83 4.09 -6.70
CA ILE A 90 -0.65 3.16 -5.57
C ILE A 90 0.62 3.50 -4.80
N CYS A 91 1.73 3.74 -5.48
CA CYS A 91 2.99 4.11 -4.85
C CYS A 91 2.88 5.43 -4.10
N ARG A 92 2.24 6.45 -4.69
CA ARG A 92 1.96 7.73 -4.05
C ARG A 92 1.05 7.59 -2.82
N ALA A 93 0.05 6.70 -2.89
CA ALA A 93 -0.82 6.42 -1.75
C ALA A 93 -0.04 5.84 -0.56
N VAL A 94 0.96 4.98 -0.81
CA VAL A 94 1.85 4.46 0.24
C VAL A 94 2.70 5.58 0.84
N ALA A 95 3.29 6.44 0.00
CA ALA A 95 4.06 7.60 0.48
C ALA A 95 3.20 8.54 1.33
N ALA A 96 1.99 8.87 0.85
CA ALA A 96 1.03 9.67 1.59
C ALA A 96 0.64 9.05 2.94
N ALA A 97 0.44 7.73 2.99
CA ALA A 97 0.12 7.02 4.23
C ALA A 97 1.28 7.02 5.24
N MET A 98 2.52 6.98 4.76
CA MET A 98 3.72 6.94 5.62
C MET A 98 4.16 8.32 6.09
N PHE A 99 4.06 9.33 5.24
CA PHE A 99 4.65 10.64 5.46
C PHE A 99 3.64 11.80 5.47
N GLY A 100 2.37 11.54 5.10
CA GLY A 100 1.38 12.60 4.89
C GLY A 100 1.61 13.39 3.60
N ASP A 101 2.51 12.92 2.75
CA ASP A 101 2.94 13.57 1.51
C ASP A 101 3.06 12.51 0.39
N ALA A 102 2.28 12.69 -0.67
CA ALA A 102 2.27 11.79 -1.83
C ALA A 102 3.53 11.94 -2.70
N ASP A 103 4.22 13.06 -2.58
CA ASP A 103 5.44 13.36 -3.34
C ASP A 103 6.72 12.95 -2.59
N ALA A 104 6.60 12.44 -1.34
CA ALA A 104 7.69 11.81 -0.62
C ALA A 104 8.04 10.43 -1.22
N ILE A 105 8.34 10.38 -2.52
CA ILE A 105 8.55 9.18 -3.30
C ILE A 105 9.60 9.39 -4.39
N GLU A 106 10.35 8.34 -4.65
CA GLU A 106 11.27 8.21 -5.79
C GLU A 106 10.85 7.03 -6.64
N PHE A 107 10.80 7.19 -7.97
CA PHE A 107 10.48 6.12 -8.89
C PHE A 107 11.75 5.54 -9.52
N THR A 108 11.80 4.21 -9.57
CA THR A 108 12.88 3.46 -10.21
C THR A 108 12.30 2.59 -11.32
N ILE A 109 12.82 2.74 -12.53
CA ILE A 109 12.39 1.93 -13.67
C ILE A 109 12.82 0.48 -13.47
N VAL A 110 11.86 -0.43 -13.54
CA VAL A 110 12.11 -1.87 -13.47
C VAL A 110 11.47 -2.60 -14.64
N ASN A 111 12.00 -3.75 -14.97
CA ASN A 111 11.48 -4.61 -16.02
C ASN A 111 11.24 -6.04 -15.52
N GLY A 112 10.77 -6.92 -16.41
CA GLY A 112 10.46 -8.31 -16.05
C GLY A 112 11.63 -9.12 -15.49
N LYS A 113 12.89 -8.71 -15.73
CA LYS A 113 14.10 -9.39 -15.25
C LYS A 113 14.59 -8.80 -13.92
N THR A 114 14.58 -7.48 -13.78
CA THR A 114 15.21 -6.76 -12.66
C THR A 114 14.29 -6.53 -11.47
N ARG A 115 12.96 -6.46 -11.67
CA ARG A 115 11.99 -6.04 -10.64
C ARG A 115 12.07 -6.79 -9.30
N PHE A 116 12.30 -8.11 -9.35
CA PHE A 116 12.37 -8.90 -8.11
C PHE A 116 13.74 -8.84 -7.46
N GLU A 117 14.80 -8.68 -8.23
CA GLU A 117 16.15 -8.54 -7.73
C GLU A 117 16.28 -7.21 -6.97
N PHE A 118 15.80 -6.12 -7.54
CA PHE A 118 15.80 -4.80 -6.90
C PHE A 118 14.97 -4.75 -5.60
N LEU A 119 13.88 -5.53 -5.54
CA LEU A 119 13.11 -5.64 -4.29
C LEU A 119 13.85 -6.46 -3.23
N ILE A 120 14.52 -7.54 -3.64
CA ILE A 120 15.24 -8.45 -2.74
C ILE A 120 16.50 -7.79 -2.19
N ASP A 121 17.26 -7.07 -3.01
CA ASP A 121 18.50 -6.39 -2.61
C ASP A 121 18.24 -5.05 -1.90
N GLY A 122 17.00 -4.56 -1.92
CA GLY A 122 16.58 -3.33 -1.26
C GLY A 122 16.88 -2.06 -2.05
N SER A 123 17.16 -2.16 -3.35
CA SER A 123 17.27 -1.02 -4.25
C SER A 123 15.92 -0.30 -4.41
N ILE A 124 14.82 -1.03 -4.27
CA ILE A 124 13.46 -0.50 -4.14
C ILE A 124 12.81 -1.03 -2.86
N ASP A 125 11.87 -0.29 -2.31
CA ASP A 125 11.15 -0.67 -1.09
C ASP A 125 9.83 -1.37 -1.40
N ILE A 126 9.16 -0.92 -2.46
CA ILE A 126 7.90 -1.46 -2.96
C ILE A 126 7.97 -1.62 -4.48
N LEU A 127 7.19 -2.55 -5.00
CA LEU A 127 7.06 -2.82 -6.43
C LEU A 127 5.60 -2.72 -6.83
N SER A 128 5.26 -1.75 -7.69
CA SER A 128 3.98 -1.63 -8.38
C SER A 128 4.23 -1.55 -9.88
N ALA A 129 4.12 -2.68 -10.56
CA ALA A 129 4.54 -2.82 -11.95
C ALA A 129 3.80 -3.96 -12.65
N ALA A 130 2.46 -3.94 -12.65
CA ALA A 130 1.60 -4.95 -13.26
C ALA A 130 2.07 -6.40 -12.97
N THR A 131 2.32 -6.70 -11.70
CA THR A 131 2.96 -7.94 -11.29
C THR A 131 1.94 -8.97 -10.83
N THR A 132 1.80 -10.07 -11.56
CA THR A 132 0.91 -11.17 -11.22
C THR A 132 1.33 -11.88 -9.93
N TYR A 133 0.40 -12.04 -8.99
CA TYR A 133 0.58 -12.91 -7.83
C TYR A 133 0.73 -14.37 -8.27
N THR A 134 1.77 -15.04 -7.82
CA THR A 134 1.93 -16.50 -7.97
C THR A 134 2.53 -17.11 -6.73
N TYR A 135 2.17 -18.36 -6.44
CA TYR A 135 2.74 -19.12 -5.31
C TYR A 135 4.27 -19.13 -5.35
N THR A 136 4.87 -19.37 -6.51
CA THR A 136 6.33 -19.40 -6.67
C THR A 136 6.98 -18.07 -6.31
N ARG A 137 6.37 -16.94 -6.70
CA ARG A 137 6.89 -15.61 -6.38
C ARG A 137 6.78 -15.30 -4.90
N ASN A 138 5.65 -15.64 -4.30
CA ASN A 138 5.43 -15.40 -2.88
C ASN A 138 6.32 -16.29 -2.00
N VAL A 139 6.33 -17.59 -2.23
CA VAL A 139 7.00 -18.55 -1.34
C VAL A 139 8.48 -18.74 -1.70
N ALA A 140 8.79 -19.05 -2.98
CA ALA A 140 10.17 -19.36 -3.36
C ALA A 140 11.08 -18.13 -3.38
N LYS A 141 10.56 -16.97 -3.76
CA LYS A 141 11.30 -15.70 -3.75
C LYS A 141 11.16 -14.94 -2.43
N LYS A 142 10.35 -15.44 -1.49
CA LYS A 142 10.09 -14.79 -0.19
C LYS A 142 9.62 -13.34 -0.32
N LEU A 143 8.75 -13.09 -1.31
CA LEU A 143 8.17 -11.78 -1.57
C LEU A 143 6.79 -11.72 -0.91
N GLU A 144 6.51 -10.63 -0.22
CA GLU A 144 5.18 -10.38 0.33
C GLU A 144 4.33 -9.63 -0.70
N PHE A 145 3.19 -10.22 -1.06
CA PHE A 145 2.23 -9.57 -1.93
C PHE A 145 1.12 -8.93 -1.11
N MET A 146 0.86 -7.66 -1.39
CA MET A 146 -0.31 -6.96 -0.89
C MET A 146 -1.60 -7.50 -1.54
N PRO A 147 -2.78 -7.15 -1.05
CA PRO A 147 -4.03 -7.51 -1.72
C PRO A 147 -4.02 -7.13 -3.19
N THR A 148 -4.72 -7.91 -4.01
CA THR A 148 -4.82 -7.67 -5.46
C THR A 148 -5.44 -6.30 -5.73
N THR A 149 -4.72 -5.47 -6.45
CA THR A 149 -5.12 -4.10 -6.79
C THR A 149 -5.90 -4.01 -8.09
N PHE A 150 -5.66 -4.95 -9.00
CA PHE A 150 -6.31 -4.99 -10.32
C PHE A 150 -6.54 -6.44 -10.76
N TYR A 151 -7.72 -6.72 -11.31
CA TYR A 151 -8.05 -8.01 -11.90
C TYR A 151 -8.04 -7.87 -13.42
N ASP A 152 -7.18 -8.64 -14.06
CA ASP A 152 -7.14 -8.75 -15.52
C ASP A 152 -7.34 -10.19 -15.98
N GLY A 153 -7.34 -10.40 -17.30
CA GLY A 153 -7.49 -11.70 -17.91
C GLY A 153 -6.63 -11.83 -19.17
N GLN A 154 -6.47 -13.06 -19.60
CA GLN A 154 -5.78 -13.33 -20.88
C GLN A 154 -6.73 -13.17 -22.05
N GLY A 155 -6.24 -12.53 -23.12
CA GLY A 155 -6.92 -12.39 -24.40
C GLY A 155 -6.10 -13.02 -25.52
N PHE A 156 -6.77 -13.39 -26.60
CA PHE A 156 -6.12 -13.86 -27.80
C PHE A 156 -6.04 -12.74 -28.85
N ILE A 157 -4.86 -12.52 -29.38
CA ILE A 157 -4.67 -11.61 -30.50
C ILE A 157 -4.53 -12.43 -31.77
N VAL A 158 -5.40 -12.17 -32.73
CA VAL A 158 -5.39 -12.82 -34.03
C VAL A 158 -5.31 -11.79 -35.15
N ARG A 159 -4.82 -12.20 -36.32
CA ARG A 159 -4.81 -11.32 -37.46
C ARG A 159 -6.24 -10.96 -37.86
N LYS A 160 -6.51 -9.68 -38.12
CA LYS A 160 -7.83 -9.19 -38.53
C LYS A 160 -8.40 -9.90 -39.78
N THR A 161 -7.50 -10.38 -40.66
CA THR A 161 -7.85 -11.14 -41.86
C THR A 161 -8.42 -12.54 -41.60
N LEU A 162 -8.33 -13.07 -40.35
CA LEU A 162 -8.93 -14.36 -39.98
C LEU A 162 -10.44 -14.29 -39.78
N GLY A 163 -11.06 -13.11 -39.79
CA GLY A 163 -12.51 -12.94 -39.68
C GLY A 163 -13.12 -13.49 -38.38
N VAL A 164 -12.31 -13.66 -37.32
CA VAL A 164 -12.79 -14.12 -36.02
C VAL A 164 -13.39 -12.91 -35.26
N SER A 165 -14.63 -13.03 -34.85
CA SER A 165 -15.31 -12.06 -33.98
C SER A 165 -15.36 -12.60 -32.55
N SER A 166 -15.24 -11.70 -31.58
CA SER A 166 -15.45 -11.99 -30.15
C SER A 166 -16.92 -12.12 -29.81
#